data_a34c60d874e168aa7b130e59f89cc93c
#
_entry.id   a34c60d874e168aa7b130e59f89cc93c
#
_cell.length_a   1.000
_cell.length_b   1.000
_cell.length_c   1.000
_cell.angle_alpha   90.00
_cell.angle_beta   90.00
_cell.angle_gamma   90.00
#
_symmetry.space_group_name_H-M   'P 1'
#
loop_
_entity.id
_entity.type
_entity.pdbx_description
1 polymer ?
#
loop_
_entity_poly.entity_id
_entity_poly.type
_entity_poly.pdbx_seq_one_letter_code
_entity_poly.pdbx_strand_id
1 'polypeptide(L)'
;MPVTPRQPYGGDLVFTAFSGSHQDAINKGFDDLNEVAARTDKNVDDVTWEVPYLPIDPKDIGRTYEAVIRVNSQSGKGDIAYIMKTDHGIRLPRRMQIEFSKTVQHVTDSKGGEMNSKQLWDLFSSEYLDRAEPLQRIDHSLATADNGDDAITATVLWHGKECEISGTGNGPLAAFVDALHELDIDVSIIDYQEHAITAGFDADAAAYVECEVNGIPVHGAGIASSINVASLCAVVSAVNRALTELDE
;
A
#
# COMPACT_ATOMS: atom_id res chain seq x y z
N MET A 1 34.28 -5.95 -22.26
CA MET A 1 34.34 -4.78 -21.36
C MET A 1 32.96 -4.63 -20.72
N PRO A 2 32.83 -4.42 -19.42
CA PRO A 2 31.55 -4.12 -18.83
C PRO A 2 31.00 -2.78 -19.34
N VAL A 3 29.72 -2.75 -19.68
CA VAL A 3 29.02 -1.54 -20.11
C VAL A 3 28.88 -0.63 -18.90
N THR A 4 29.25 0.65 -19.03
CA THR A 4 29.06 1.60 -17.92
C THR A 4 27.56 1.92 -17.73
N PRO A 5 27.08 2.17 -16.51
CA PRO A 5 25.65 2.44 -16.25
C PRO A 5 25.08 3.61 -17.07
N ARG A 6 25.92 4.57 -17.47
CA ARG A 6 25.56 5.75 -18.27
C ARG A 6 25.95 5.66 -19.74
N GLN A 7 26.34 4.48 -20.22
CA GLN A 7 26.67 4.28 -21.64
C GLN A 7 25.46 4.64 -22.52
N PRO A 8 25.60 5.48 -23.55
CA PRO A 8 24.51 5.78 -24.48
C PRO A 8 23.88 4.50 -25.02
N TYR A 9 22.55 4.40 -24.97
CA TYR A 9 21.71 3.27 -25.40
C TYR A 9 21.98 1.93 -24.69
N GLY A 10 23.15 1.73 -24.16
CA GLY A 10 23.58 0.46 -23.55
C GLY A 10 23.63 0.45 -22.03
N GLY A 11 23.61 1.61 -21.38
CA GLY A 11 23.71 1.73 -19.92
C GLY A 11 22.38 1.53 -19.21
N ASP A 12 22.40 0.98 -18.00
CA ASP A 12 21.20 0.70 -17.21
C ASP A 12 20.41 1.97 -16.85
N LEU A 13 21.10 3.12 -16.71
CA LEU A 13 20.49 4.39 -16.37
C LEU A 13 19.83 5.13 -17.56
N VAL A 14 20.03 4.66 -18.81
CA VAL A 14 19.46 5.31 -20.01
C VAL A 14 17.94 5.21 -20.04
N PHE A 15 17.39 4.14 -19.46
CA PHE A 15 15.96 3.85 -19.41
C PHE A 15 15.37 4.04 -18.01
N THR A 16 16.09 4.73 -17.13
CA THR A 16 15.64 4.99 -15.76
C THR A 16 15.08 6.40 -15.64
N ALA A 17 13.83 6.52 -15.20
CA ALA A 17 13.22 7.79 -14.85
C ALA A 17 13.32 8.02 -13.33
N PHE A 18 13.87 9.17 -12.92
CA PHE A 18 14.13 9.50 -11.52
C PHE A 18 13.04 10.41 -10.90
N SER A 19 12.13 10.93 -11.69
CA SER A 19 11.06 11.80 -11.18
C SER A 19 9.69 11.25 -11.53
N GLY A 20 8.74 11.37 -10.60
CA GLY A 20 7.37 10.88 -10.77
C GLY A 20 6.63 11.52 -11.95
N SER A 21 6.96 12.76 -12.30
CA SER A 21 6.39 13.42 -13.48
C SER A 21 6.87 12.78 -14.79
N HIS A 22 8.14 12.36 -14.86
CA HIS A 22 8.67 11.65 -16.04
C HIS A 22 8.07 10.27 -16.16
N GLN A 23 7.90 9.58 -15.04
CA GLN A 23 7.30 8.24 -14.99
C GLN A 23 5.81 8.28 -15.36
N ASP A 24 5.07 9.25 -14.85
CA ASP A 24 3.67 9.46 -15.24
C ASP A 24 3.55 9.72 -16.76
N ALA A 25 4.45 10.53 -17.32
CA ALA A 25 4.49 10.78 -18.75
C ALA A 25 4.84 9.51 -19.55
N ILE A 26 5.79 8.69 -19.09
CA ILE A 26 6.13 7.42 -19.73
C ILE A 26 4.95 6.44 -19.70
N ASN A 27 4.27 6.31 -18.54
CA ASN A 27 3.10 5.43 -18.45
C ASN A 27 1.97 5.86 -19.36
N LYS A 28 1.67 7.16 -19.39
CA LYS A 28 0.69 7.69 -20.35
C LYS A 28 1.10 7.41 -21.80
N GLY A 29 2.39 7.50 -22.10
CA GLY A 29 2.91 7.12 -23.42
C GLY A 29 2.73 5.63 -23.73
N PHE A 30 2.87 4.73 -22.77
CA PHE A 30 2.54 3.30 -22.95
C PHE A 30 1.04 3.08 -23.11
N ASP A 31 0.21 3.76 -22.33
CA ASP A 31 -1.24 3.69 -22.45
C ASP A 31 -1.69 4.16 -23.84
N ASP A 32 -1.17 5.30 -24.32
CA ASP A 32 -1.43 5.85 -25.66
C ASP A 32 -0.99 4.86 -26.75
N LEU A 33 0.17 4.24 -26.61
CA LEU A 33 0.70 3.23 -27.55
C LEU A 33 -0.26 2.04 -27.65
N ASN A 34 -0.75 1.51 -26.53
CA ASN A 34 -1.72 0.43 -26.48
C ASN A 34 -3.08 0.84 -27.09
N GLU A 35 -3.56 2.06 -26.83
CA GLU A 35 -4.78 2.59 -27.43
C GLU A 35 -4.67 2.74 -28.96
N VAL A 36 -3.52 3.22 -29.45
CA VAL A 36 -3.24 3.33 -30.89
C VAL A 36 -3.21 1.95 -31.53
N ALA A 37 -2.56 0.97 -30.92
CA ALA A 37 -2.53 -0.41 -31.38
C ALA A 37 -3.94 -0.99 -31.48
N ALA A 38 -4.75 -0.85 -30.44
CA ALA A 38 -6.13 -1.33 -30.43
C ALA A 38 -7.02 -0.65 -31.49
N ARG A 39 -6.88 0.67 -31.66
CA ARG A 39 -7.66 1.46 -32.64
C ARG A 39 -7.27 1.15 -34.09
N THR A 40 -6.02 0.79 -34.33
CA THR A 40 -5.49 0.52 -35.68
C THR A 40 -5.46 -0.95 -36.04
N ASP A 41 -5.93 -1.84 -35.14
CA ASP A 41 -5.87 -3.31 -35.28
C ASP A 41 -4.45 -3.82 -35.61
N LYS A 42 -3.46 -3.21 -34.96
CA LYS A 42 -2.04 -3.55 -35.10
C LYS A 42 -1.52 -4.21 -33.83
N ASN A 43 -0.43 -4.96 -33.95
CA ASN A 43 0.34 -5.34 -32.78
C ASN A 43 1.03 -4.07 -32.19
N VAL A 44 1.18 -4.01 -30.87
CA VAL A 44 1.87 -2.89 -30.20
C VAL A 44 3.29 -2.71 -30.75
N ASP A 45 4.00 -3.78 -31.08
CA ASP A 45 5.33 -3.75 -31.67
C ASP A 45 5.37 -3.16 -33.11
N ASP A 46 4.22 -3.06 -33.79
CA ASP A 46 4.08 -2.47 -35.14
C ASP A 46 3.62 -1.01 -35.11
N VAL A 47 3.40 -0.42 -33.95
CA VAL A 47 3.05 0.98 -33.76
C VAL A 47 4.32 1.83 -33.67
N THR A 48 4.29 3.02 -34.26
CA THR A 48 5.41 3.96 -34.14
C THR A 48 5.71 4.28 -32.69
N TRP A 49 6.96 4.15 -32.27
CA TRP A 49 7.39 4.45 -30.92
C TRP A 49 7.38 5.95 -30.64
N GLU A 50 6.54 6.40 -29.72
CA GLU A 50 6.39 7.81 -29.34
C GLU A 50 6.33 7.99 -27.80
N VAL A 51 6.88 7.04 -27.04
CA VAL A 51 6.87 7.12 -25.58
C VAL A 51 7.82 8.23 -25.10
N PRO A 52 7.30 9.22 -24.33
CA PRO A 52 8.12 10.33 -23.83
C PRO A 52 9.31 9.84 -23.00
N TYR A 53 10.44 10.56 -23.08
CA TYR A 53 11.68 10.29 -22.35
C TYR A 53 12.39 8.97 -22.71
N LEU A 54 11.79 8.11 -23.51
CA LEU A 54 12.43 6.88 -24.00
C LEU A 54 12.75 7.07 -25.50
N PRO A 55 14.01 7.31 -25.86
CA PRO A 55 14.38 7.63 -27.25
C PRO A 55 14.19 6.48 -28.23
N ILE A 56 14.17 5.24 -27.75
CA ILE A 56 13.90 4.01 -28.50
C ILE A 56 13.18 3.01 -27.57
N ASP A 57 12.49 2.01 -28.16
CA ASP A 57 11.95 0.91 -27.39
C ASP A 57 13.11 0.11 -26.75
N PRO A 58 13.14 -0.05 -25.42
CA PRO A 58 14.14 -0.87 -24.75
C PRO A 58 14.23 -2.30 -25.29
N LYS A 59 13.12 -2.88 -25.74
CA LYS A 59 13.07 -4.23 -26.33
C LYS A 59 13.91 -4.36 -27.58
N ASP A 60 14.02 -3.30 -28.41
CA ASP A 60 14.80 -3.30 -29.64
C ASP A 60 16.29 -3.52 -29.41
N ILE A 61 16.75 -3.26 -28.19
CA ILE A 61 18.15 -3.47 -27.78
C ILE A 61 18.31 -4.55 -26.72
N GLY A 62 17.30 -5.42 -26.59
CA GLY A 62 17.31 -6.56 -25.67
C GLY A 62 17.24 -6.18 -24.19
N ARG A 63 16.64 -5.02 -23.88
CA ARG A 63 16.40 -4.55 -22.50
C ARG A 63 14.92 -4.50 -22.20
N THR A 64 14.61 -4.52 -20.92
CA THR A 64 13.27 -4.25 -20.40
C THR A 64 13.22 -2.83 -19.84
N TYR A 65 12.06 -2.18 -19.92
CA TYR A 65 11.82 -0.97 -19.14
C TYR A 65 11.58 -1.38 -17.69
N GLU A 66 12.66 -1.50 -16.96
CA GLU A 66 12.59 -1.57 -15.52
C GLU A 66 12.59 -0.13 -15.02
N ALA A 67 11.43 0.32 -14.58
CA ALA A 67 11.33 1.53 -13.78
C ALA A 67 12.09 1.27 -12.47
N VAL A 68 13.42 1.39 -12.50
CA VAL A 68 14.21 1.44 -11.27
C VAL A 68 13.94 2.80 -10.65
N ILE A 69 12.71 2.95 -10.15
CA ILE A 69 12.35 4.08 -9.33
C ILE A 69 13.08 3.88 -8.02
N ARG A 70 14.09 4.68 -7.80
CA ARG A 70 14.75 4.77 -6.52
C ARG A 70 14.19 5.97 -5.80
N VAL A 71 13.54 5.71 -4.71
CA VAL A 71 13.08 6.75 -3.81
C VAL A 71 14.28 7.24 -3.00
N ASN A 72 14.54 8.54 -3.04
CA ASN A 72 15.52 9.21 -2.20
C ASN A 72 14.80 10.26 -1.32
N SER A 73 15.55 10.97 -0.48
CA SER A 73 15.00 12.02 0.40
C SER A 73 14.31 13.18 -0.34
N GLN A 74 14.50 13.32 -1.65
CA GLN A 74 13.87 14.34 -2.49
C GLN A 74 12.66 13.80 -3.28
N SER A 75 12.40 12.49 -3.23
CA SER A 75 11.27 11.88 -3.92
C SER A 75 9.96 12.33 -3.29
N GLY A 76 9.02 12.72 -4.13
CA GLY A 76 7.71 13.15 -3.68
C GLY A 76 6.81 11.98 -3.26
N LYS A 77 5.76 12.29 -2.47
CA LYS A 77 4.73 11.29 -2.10
C LYS A 77 4.11 10.58 -3.31
N GLY A 78 4.07 11.26 -4.46
CA GLY A 78 3.54 10.69 -5.71
C GLY A 78 4.40 9.56 -6.26
N ASP A 79 5.73 9.66 -6.12
CA ASP A 79 6.66 8.65 -6.59
C ASP A 79 6.54 7.37 -5.76
N ILE A 80 6.45 7.52 -4.44
CA ILE A 80 6.22 6.43 -3.49
C ILE A 80 4.89 5.73 -3.79
N ALA A 81 3.82 6.51 -3.92
CA ALA A 81 2.49 5.98 -4.19
C ALA A 81 2.43 5.25 -5.56
N TYR A 82 3.17 5.75 -6.54
CA TYR A 82 3.28 5.11 -7.84
C TYR A 82 3.93 3.72 -7.75
N ILE A 83 5.09 3.60 -7.08
CA ILE A 83 5.76 2.32 -6.87
C ILE A 83 4.85 1.34 -6.12
N MET A 84 4.24 1.79 -5.03
CA MET A 84 3.33 0.96 -4.25
C MET A 84 2.17 0.43 -5.11
N LYS A 85 1.65 1.26 -6.02
CA LYS A 85 0.58 0.87 -6.93
C LYS A 85 1.05 -0.08 -8.04
N THR A 86 2.15 0.24 -8.72
CA THR A 86 2.59 -0.51 -9.92
C THR A 86 3.24 -1.82 -9.59
N ASP A 87 4.10 -1.86 -8.57
CA ASP A 87 4.91 -3.03 -8.25
C ASP A 87 4.21 -3.95 -7.23
N HIS A 88 3.39 -3.37 -6.34
CA HIS A 88 2.74 -4.12 -5.25
C HIS A 88 1.22 -4.10 -5.29
N GLY A 89 0.60 -3.40 -6.26
CA GLY A 89 -0.85 -3.31 -6.38
C GLY A 89 -1.53 -2.48 -5.28
N ILE A 90 -0.76 -1.76 -4.45
CA ILE A 90 -1.23 -1.03 -3.27
C ILE A 90 -1.60 0.41 -3.62
N ARG A 91 -2.89 0.75 -3.49
CA ARG A 91 -3.42 2.10 -3.79
C ARG A 91 -3.63 2.88 -2.50
N LEU A 92 -2.56 3.45 -1.98
CA LEU A 92 -2.60 4.20 -0.73
C LEU A 92 -3.58 5.40 -0.78
N PRO A 93 -4.44 5.60 0.23
CA PRO A 93 -5.21 6.82 0.41
C PRO A 93 -4.31 8.06 0.46
N ARG A 94 -4.82 9.22 -0.02
CA ARG A 94 -3.98 10.42 -0.18
C ARG A 94 -3.31 10.89 1.12
N ARG A 95 -4.01 10.81 2.26
CA ARG A 95 -3.45 11.22 3.55
C ARG A 95 -2.40 10.23 4.03
N MET A 96 -2.63 8.93 3.84
CA MET A 96 -1.66 7.89 4.13
C MET A 96 -0.40 7.98 3.24
N GLN A 97 -0.54 8.41 1.97
CA GLN A 97 0.63 8.72 1.12
C GLN A 97 1.52 9.79 1.74
N ILE A 98 0.92 10.82 2.38
CA ILE A 98 1.67 11.89 3.04
C ILE A 98 2.38 11.37 4.27
N GLU A 99 1.70 10.56 5.07
CA GLU A 99 2.28 9.94 6.27
C GLU A 99 3.42 8.99 5.91
N PHE A 100 3.17 8.04 5.02
CA PHE A 100 4.19 7.07 4.60
C PHE A 100 5.39 7.73 3.93
N SER A 101 5.19 8.82 3.17
CA SER A 101 6.31 9.55 2.59
C SER A 101 7.24 10.18 3.64
N LYS A 102 6.72 10.60 4.79
CA LYS A 102 7.54 11.09 5.89
C LYS A 102 8.37 9.97 6.52
N THR A 103 7.78 8.79 6.70
CA THR A 103 8.49 7.59 7.20
C THR A 103 9.63 7.21 6.25
N VAL A 104 9.37 7.20 4.94
CA VAL A 104 10.39 6.93 3.91
C VAL A 104 11.51 7.97 3.96
N GLN A 105 11.17 9.27 4.05
CA GLN A 105 12.15 10.34 4.15
C GLN A 105 13.02 10.20 5.41
N HIS A 106 12.41 9.93 6.55
CA HIS A 106 13.14 9.73 7.80
C HIS A 106 14.18 8.60 7.69
N VAL A 107 13.80 7.48 7.09
CA VAL A 107 14.71 6.34 6.89
C VAL A 107 15.83 6.67 5.88
N THR A 108 15.50 7.33 4.77
CA THR A 108 16.50 7.70 3.76
C THR A 108 17.46 8.77 4.25
N ASP A 109 17.01 9.73 5.07
CA ASP A 109 17.85 10.75 5.68
C ASP A 109 18.80 10.15 6.74
N SER A 110 18.30 9.20 7.54
CA SER A 110 19.09 8.60 8.64
C SER A 110 20.14 7.60 8.14
N LYS A 111 19.80 6.78 7.12
CA LYS A 111 20.69 5.74 6.60
C LYS A 111 21.52 6.20 5.41
N GLY A 112 21.13 7.31 4.76
CA GLY A 112 21.68 7.78 3.50
C GLY A 112 21.33 6.82 2.34
N GLY A 113 21.18 7.37 1.13
CA GLY A 113 21.03 6.54 -0.05
C GLY A 113 19.62 6.53 -0.66
N GLU A 114 19.37 5.51 -1.44
CA GLU A 114 18.15 5.31 -2.22
C GLU A 114 17.47 4.02 -1.79
N MET A 115 16.14 3.99 -1.82
CA MET A 115 15.34 2.79 -1.57
C MET A 115 14.79 2.25 -2.88
N ASN A 116 14.93 0.96 -3.11
CA ASN A 116 14.29 0.26 -4.22
C ASN A 116 12.85 -0.18 -3.83
N SER A 117 12.10 -0.69 -4.81
CA SER A 117 10.71 -1.13 -4.63
C SER A 117 10.57 -2.16 -3.50
N LYS A 118 11.48 -3.15 -3.42
CA LYS A 118 11.45 -4.15 -2.35
C LYS A 118 11.67 -3.53 -0.96
N GLN A 119 12.64 -2.64 -0.82
CA GLN A 119 12.92 -1.96 0.46
C GLN A 119 11.75 -1.06 0.88
N LEU A 120 11.07 -0.44 -0.10
CA LEU A 120 9.87 0.35 0.16
C LEU A 120 8.71 -0.53 0.65
N TRP A 121 8.54 -1.70 0.05
CA TRP A 121 7.58 -2.71 0.51
C TRP A 121 7.91 -3.23 1.91
N ASP A 122 9.16 -3.59 2.16
CA ASP A 122 9.61 -4.08 3.47
C ASP A 122 9.35 -3.01 4.56
N LEU A 123 9.59 -1.73 4.25
CA LEU A 123 9.28 -0.61 5.16
C LEU A 123 7.78 -0.46 5.38
N PHE A 124 6.97 -0.53 4.31
CA PHE A 124 5.51 -0.46 4.43
C PHE A 124 4.96 -1.62 5.28
N SER A 125 5.45 -2.84 5.04
CA SER A 125 5.04 -4.02 5.79
C SER A 125 5.39 -3.88 7.27
N SER A 126 6.61 -3.48 7.58
CA SER A 126 7.04 -3.29 8.99
C SER A 126 6.26 -2.17 9.69
N GLU A 127 5.86 -1.12 8.97
CA GLU A 127 5.16 0.03 9.53
C GLU A 127 3.66 -0.24 9.75
N TYR A 128 3.00 -0.95 8.80
CA TYR A 128 1.55 -1.07 8.80
C TYR A 128 1.03 -2.51 8.88
N LEU A 129 1.76 -3.53 8.43
CA LEU A 129 1.23 -4.89 8.33
C LEU A 129 1.74 -5.83 9.42
N ASP A 130 3.01 -5.71 9.82
CA ASP A 130 3.69 -6.67 10.68
C ASP A 130 3.66 -6.29 12.17
N ARG A 131 2.89 -5.28 12.55
CA ARG A 131 2.73 -4.87 13.95
C ARG A 131 1.71 -5.75 14.65
N ALA A 132 2.20 -6.77 15.36
CA ALA A 132 1.38 -7.76 16.05
C ALA A 132 1.18 -7.50 17.55
N GLU A 133 1.76 -6.43 18.10
CA GLU A 133 1.68 -6.06 19.52
C GLU A 133 1.30 -4.59 19.69
N PRO A 134 0.56 -4.25 20.75
CA PRO A 134 0.07 -5.10 21.84
C PRO A 134 -1.19 -5.92 21.53
N LEU A 135 -1.87 -5.68 20.39
CA LEU A 135 -3.11 -6.32 19.98
C LEU A 135 -2.88 -7.20 18.74
N GLN A 136 -3.29 -8.47 18.82
CA GLN A 136 -3.29 -9.37 17.66
C GLN A 136 -4.66 -10.05 17.53
N ARG A 137 -5.29 -9.97 16.37
CA ARG A 137 -6.50 -10.73 16.08
C ARG A 137 -6.12 -12.18 15.74
N ILE A 138 -6.72 -13.16 16.41
CA ILE A 138 -6.54 -14.59 16.12
C ILE A 138 -7.67 -15.04 15.20
N ASP A 139 -8.92 -14.92 15.64
CA ASP A 139 -10.11 -15.38 14.93
C ASP A 139 -11.31 -14.48 15.22
N HIS A 140 -12.39 -14.63 14.46
CA HIS A 140 -13.66 -13.97 14.74
C HIS A 140 -14.82 -14.72 14.11
N SER A 141 -16.01 -14.52 14.68
CA SER A 141 -17.28 -14.91 14.11
C SER A 141 -18.19 -13.69 13.95
N LEU A 142 -18.95 -13.66 12.87
CA LEU A 142 -19.93 -12.64 12.59
C LEU A 142 -21.33 -13.27 12.61
N ALA A 143 -22.28 -12.59 13.23
CA ALA A 143 -23.68 -12.92 13.25
C ALA A 143 -24.50 -11.66 13.00
N THR A 144 -25.74 -11.81 12.53
CA THR A 144 -26.69 -10.69 12.46
C THR A 144 -27.52 -10.67 13.72
N ALA A 145 -27.54 -9.55 14.42
CA ALA A 145 -28.36 -9.34 15.59
C ALA A 145 -29.85 -9.13 15.22
N ASP A 146 -30.75 -9.28 16.18
CA ASP A 146 -32.19 -9.18 15.97
C ASP A 146 -32.66 -7.83 15.41
N ASN A 147 -31.90 -6.76 15.66
CA ASN A 147 -32.13 -5.41 15.13
C ASN A 147 -31.62 -5.19 13.71
N GLY A 148 -30.95 -6.20 13.10
CA GLY A 148 -30.35 -6.13 11.76
C GLY A 148 -28.92 -5.60 11.74
N ASP A 149 -28.34 -5.24 12.88
CA ASP A 149 -26.92 -4.91 13.00
C ASP A 149 -26.04 -6.17 12.94
N ASP A 150 -24.76 -6.00 12.64
CA ASP A 150 -23.79 -7.07 12.78
C ASP A 150 -23.31 -7.19 14.23
N ALA A 151 -23.17 -8.41 14.69
CA ALA A 151 -22.55 -8.75 15.97
C ALA A 151 -21.25 -9.52 15.69
N ILE A 152 -20.16 -9.13 16.33
CA ILE A 152 -18.88 -9.81 16.25
C ILE A 152 -18.51 -10.40 17.61
N THR A 153 -17.93 -11.61 17.56
CA THR A 153 -17.16 -12.18 18.68
C THR A 153 -15.77 -12.47 18.13
N ALA A 154 -14.75 -11.86 18.72
CA ALA A 154 -13.38 -11.98 18.25
C ALA A 154 -12.47 -12.52 19.36
N THR A 155 -11.62 -13.49 19.00
CA THR A 155 -10.50 -13.95 19.85
C THR A 155 -9.27 -13.14 19.50
N VAL A 156 -8.70 -12.50 20.52
CA VAL A 156 -7.51 -11.64 20.36
C VAL A 156 -6.44 -11.97 21.40
N LEU A 157 -5.17 -11.68 21.05
CA LEU A 157 -4.11 -11.55 22.05
C LEU A 157 -4.00 -10.08 22.43
N TRP A 158 -4.17 -9.77 23.70
CA TRP A 158 -3.98 -8.45 24.28
C TRP A 158 -2.82 -8.49 25.27
N HIS A 159 -1.72 -7.80 24.95
CA HIS A 159 -0.44 -7.90 25.68
C HIS A 159 0.01 -9.36 25.89
N GLY A 160 -0.11 -10.18 24.84
CA GLY A 160 0.26 -11.60 24.85
C GLY A 160 -0.70 -12.54 25.58
N LYS A 161 -1.82 -12.02 26.11
CA LYS A 161 -2.86 -12.80 26.78
C LYS A 161 -4.08 -12.96 25.87
N GLU A 162 -4.49 -14.20 25.65
CA GLU A 162 -5.70 -14.50 24.89
C GLU A 162 -6.95 -14.08 25.67
N CYS A 163 -7.85 -13.37 24.98
CA CYS A 163 -9.16 -13.01 25.47
C CYS A 163 -10.17 -12.97 24.32
N GLU A 164 -11.46 -13.08 24.69
CA GLU A 164 -12.58 -12.93 23.78
C GLU A 164 -13.23 -11.58 24.02
N ILE A 165 -13.49 -10.86 22.94
CA ILE A 165 -14.18 -9.57 22.95
C ILE A 165 -15.40 -9.63 22.02
N SER A 166 -16.44 -8.87 22.32
CA SER A 166 -17.68 -8.83 21.55
C SER A 166 -18.20 -7.43 21.38
N GLY A 167 -18.84 -7.20 20.25
CA GLY A 167 -19.42 -5.88 19.96
C GLY A 167 -20.49 -5.96 18.89
N THR A 168 -21.22 -4.86 18.72
CA THR A 168 -22.28 -4.72 17.72
C THR A 168 -22.16 -3.42 16.95
N GLY A 169 -22.60 -3.42 15.69
CA GLY A 169 -22.54 -2.21 14.85
C GLY A 169 -23.26 -2.38 13.53
N ASN A 170 -23.35 -1.30 12.76
CA ASN A 170 -23.99 -1.29 11.45
C ASN A 170 -23.20 -2.00 10.34
N GLY A 171 -22.15 -2.74 10.71
CA GLY A 171 -21.29 -3.53 9.85
C GLY A 171 -20.13 -4.16 10.62
N PRO A 172 -19.38 -5.11 10.01
CA PRO A 172 -18.31 -5.84 10.70
C PRO A 172 -17.24 -4.94 11.31
N LEU A 173 -16.88 -3.86 10.62
CA LEU A 173 -15.88 -2.91 11.09
C LEU A 173 -16.35 -2.15 12.33
N ALA A 174 -17.61 -1.65 12.31
CA ALA A 174 -18.21 -0.95 13.44
C ALA A 174 -18.39 -1.88 14.64
N ALA A 175 -18.81 -3.12 14.41
CA ALA A 175 -18.94 -4.12 15.47
C ALA A 175 -17.58 -4.45 16.12
N PHE A 176 -16.50 -4.50 15.33
CA PHE A 176 -15.17 -4.74 15.87
C PHE A 176 -14.63 -3.54 16.67
N VAL A 177 -14.87 -2.33 16.18
CA VAL A 177 -14.54 -1.10 16.92
C VAL A 177 -15.27 -1.05 18.26
N ASP A 178 -16.55 -1.41 18.29
CA ASP A 178 -17.33 -1.50 19.54
C ASP A 178 -16.75 -2.56 20.50
N ALA A 179 -16.33 -3.72 19.97
CA ALA A 179 -15.70 -4.77 20.77
C ALA A 179 -14.39 -4.33 21.46
N LEU A 180 -13.63 -3.41 20.84
CA LEU A 180 -12.37 -2.91 21.39
C LEU A 180 -12.54 -2.10 22.68
N HIS A 181 -13.75 -1.58 22.96
CA HIS A 181 -14.05 -0.92 24.24
C HIS A 181 -13.92 -1.87 25.45
N GLU A 182 -14.08 -3.19 25.28
CA GLU A 182 -13.83 -4.16 26.33
C GLU A 182 -12.35 -4.22 26.78
N LEU A 183 -11.44 -3.68 25.94
CA LEU A 183 -10.00 -3.56 26.23
C LEU A 183 -9.60 -2.13 26.64
N ASP A 184 -10.55 -1.25 26.92
CA ASP A 184 -10.35 0.19 27.18
C ASP A 184 -9.68 0.91 25.99
N ILE A 185 -9.93 0.45 24.76
CA ILE A 185 -9.44 1.07 23.52
C ILE A 185 -10.61 1.78 22.85
N ASP A 186 -10.52 3.10 22.76
CA ASP A 186 -11.49 3.93 22.04
C ASP A 186 -10.98 4.20 20.62
N VAL A 187 -11.76 3.78 19.62
CA VAL A 187 -11.44 3.96 18.20
C VAL A 187 -12.56 4.71 17.50
N SER A 188 -12.23 5.82 16.87
CA SER A 188 -13.15 6.58 16.02
C SER A 188 -12.67 6.58 14.56
N ILE A 189 -13.40 5.91 13.68
CA ILE A 189 -13.07 5.83 12.24
C ILE A 189 -13.40 7.17 11.57
N ILE A 190 -12.41 7.77 10.90
CA ILE A 190 -12.54 9.04 10.15
C ILE A 190 -12.74 8.76 8.66
N ASP A 191 -11.96 7.85 8.08
CA ASP A 191 -12.04 7.45 6.67
C ASP A 191 -11.70 5.97 6.51
N TYR A 192 -12.31 5.35 5.52
CA TYR A 192 -12.12 3.94 5.21
C TYR A 192 -12.09 3.74 3.69
N GLN A 193 -11.10 3.01 3.20
CA GLN A 193 -10.96 2.66 1.79
C GLN A 193 -10.48 1.23 1.65
N GLU A 194 -10.92 0.56 0.58
CA GLU A 194 -10.53 -0.79 0.25
C GLU A 194 -10.43 -1.01 -1.26
N HIS A 195 -9.64 -1.98 -1.67
CA HIS A 195 -9.58 -2.42 -3.07
C HIS A 195 -8.96 -3.82 -3.18
N ALA A 196 -9.23 -4.50 -4.31
CA ALA A 196 -8.52 -5.72 -4.66
C ALA A 196 -7.10 -5.40 -5.14
N ILE A 197 -6.08 -6.12 -4.64
CA ILE A 197 -4.67 -5.92 -5.01
C ILE A 197 -4.42 -6.36 -6.45
N THR A 198 -5.02 -7.49 -6.85
CA THR A 198 -4.93 -8.04 -8.20
C THR A 198 -6.31 -8.22 -8.81
N ALA A 199 -6.37 -8.49 -10.11
CA ALA A 199 -7.63 -8.87 -10.75
C ALA A 199 -7.86 -10.38 -10.59
N GLY A 200 -9.11 -10.79 -10.33
CA GLY A 200 -9.50 -12.19 -10.24
C GLY A 200 -10.32 -12.51 -9.00
N PHE A 201 -10.88 -13.72 -8.96
CA PHE A 201 -11.75 -14.17 -7.88
C PHE A 201 -10.99 -14.43 -6.57
N ASP A 202 -9.72 -14.85 -6.68
CA ASP A 202 -8.85 -15.16 -5.53
C ASP A 202 -7.91 -13.99 -5.18
N ALA A 203 -8.27 -12.75 -5.57
CA ALA A 203 -7.45 -11.58 -5.28
C ALA A 203 -7.50 -11.22 -3.80
N ASP A 204 -6.33 -10.97 -3.20
CA ASP A 204 -6.27 -10.38 -1.88
C ASP A 204 -6.85 -8.96 -1.89
N ALA A 205 -7.48 -8.58 -0.79
CA ALA A 205 -7.99 -7.26 -0.54
C ALA A 205 -7.01 -6.48 0.35
N ALA A 206 -6.81 -5.20 0.00
CA ALA A 206 -6.17 -4.24 0.86
C ALA A 206 -7.22 -3.28 1.45
N ALA A 207 -7.19 -3.07 2.74
CA ALA A 207 -8.03 -2.14 3.46
C ALA A 207 -7.17 -1.12 4.21
N TYR A 208 -7.65 0.10 4.31
CA TYR A 208 -7.00 1.23 4.98
C TYR A 208 -8.01 1.94 5.86
N VAL A 209 -7.58 2.30 7.06
CA VAL A 209 -8.36 3.13 7.98
C VAL A 209 -7.57 4.38 8.34
N GLU A 210 -8.25 5.51 8.39
CA GLU A 210 -7.82 6.71 9.10
C GLU A 210 -8.71 6.82 10.33
N CYS A 211 -8.13 6.82 11.51
CA CYS A 211 -8.91 6.85 12.76
C CYS A 211 -8.19 7.61 13.86
N GLU A 212 -8.91 7.93 14.92
CA GLU A 212 -8.35 8.30 16.21
C GLU A 212 -8.41 7.08 17.13
N VAL A 213 -7.29 6.75 17.76
CA VAL A 213 -7.18 5.72 18.78
C VAL A 213 -6.79 6.40 20.09
N ASN A 214 -7.65 6.38 21.09
CA ASN A 214 -7.46 7.09 22.35
C ASN A 214 -7.09 8.58 22.14
N GLY A 215 -7.68 9.23 21.12
CA GLY A 215 -7.43 10.62 20.77
C GLY A 215 -6.18 10.86 19.87
N ILE A 216 -5.46 9.82 19.47
CA ILE A 216 -4.30 9.91 18.56
C ILE A 216 -4.75 9.63 17.14
N PRO A 217 -4.59 10.58 16.21
CA PRO A 217 -4.89 10.34 14.80
C PRO A 217 -3.82 9.45 14.16
N VAL A 218 -4.25 8.37 13.52
CA VAL A 218 -3.36 7.34 12.98
C VAL A 218 -3.98 6.67 11.74
N HIS A 219 -3.12 6.15 10.86
CA HIS A 219 -3.55 5.27 9.77
C HIS A 219 -3.15 3.82 10.08
N GLY A 220 -4.00 2.90 9.63
CA GLY A 220 -3.72 1.46 9.63
C GLY A 220 -3.99 0.85 8.28
N ALA A 221 -3.31 -0.24 7.98
CA ALA A 221 -3.53 -1.03 6.77
C ALA A 221 -3.64 -2.52 7.10
N GLY A 222 -4.40 -3.24 6.29
CA GLY A 222 -4.53 -4.69 6.39
C GLY A 222 -4.68 -5.32 5.02
N ILE A 223 -4.11 -6.50 4.84
CA ILE A 223 -4.18 -7.30 3.62
C ILE A 223 -4.64 -8.70 3.97
N ALA A 224 -5.66 -9.18 3.29
CA ALA A 224 -6.16 -10.55 3.44
C ALA A 224 -6.98 -10.97 2.23
N SER A 225 -7.23 -12.28 2.10
CA SER A 225 -8.11 -12.84 1.05
C SER A 225 -9.59 -12.47 1.25
N SER A 226 -10.00 -12.12 2.48
CA SER A 226 -11.33 -11.61 2.80
C SER A 226 -11.26 -10.12 3.11
N ILE A 227 -12.14 -9.35 2.49
CA ILE A 227 -12.24 -7.90 2.70
C ILE A 227 -12.56 -7.56 4.16
N ASN A 228 -13.42 -8.35 4.83
CA ASN A 228 -13.72 -8.18 6.23
C ASN A 228 -12.48 -8.39 7.09
N VAL A 229 -11.70 -9.45 6.81
CA VAL A 229 -10.44 -9.71 7.55
C VAL A 229 -9.42 -8.60 7.31
N ALA A 230 -9.26 -8.14 6.06
CA ALA A 230 -8.38 -7.02 5.75
C ALA A 230 -8.75 -5.76 6.53
N SER A 231 -10.05 -5.47 6.64
CA SER A 231 -10.57 -4.31 7.38
C SER A 231 -10.29 -4.40 8.88
N LEU A 232 -10.52 -5.56 9.49
CA LEU A 232 -10.20 -5.79 10.90
C LEU A 232 -8.69 -5.69 11.15
N CYS A 233 -7.86 -6.24 10.25
CA CYS A 233 -6.41 -6.10 10.33
C CYS A 233 -5.95 -4.64 10.22
N ALA A 234 -6.62 -3.82 9.40
CA ALA A 234 -6.32 -2.39 9.30
C ALA A 234 -6.58 -1.65 10.62
N VAL A 235 -7.67 -1.98 11.34
CA VAL A 235 -7.94 -1.43 12.67
C VAL A 235 -6.91 -1.88 13.68
N VAL A 236 -6.56 -3.19 13.71
CA VAL A 236 -5.51 -3.72 14.60
C VAL A 236 -4.18 -3.02 14.34
N SER A 237 -3.80 -2.81 13.07
CA SER A 237 -2.62 -2.05 12.68
C SER A 237 -2.64 -0.62 13.27
N ALA A 238 -3.75 0.09 13.11
CA ALA A 238 -3.90 1.45 13.64
C ALA A 238 -3.78 1.49 15.17
N VAL A 239 -4.45 0.56 15.87
CA VAL A 239 -4.37 0.43 17.34
C VAL A 239 -2.93 0.20 17.79
N ASN A 240 -2.22 -0.75 17.19
CA ASN A 240 -0.86 -1.07 17.58
C ASN A 240 0.11 0.10 17.32
N ARG A 241 -0.08 0.83 16.23
CA ARG A 241 0.73 2.01 15.92
C ARG A 241 0.50 3.15 16.93
N ALA A 242 -0.76 3.45 17.23
CA ALA A 242 -1.09 4.51 18.19
C ALA A 242 -0.57 4.20 19.60
N LEU A 243 -0.72 2.95 20.06
CA LEU A 243 -0.28 2.55 21.40
C LEU A 243 1.26 2.51 21.53
N THR A 244 1.97 2.18 20.44
CA THR A 244 3.44 2.24 20.46
C THR A 244 3.95 3.68 20.55
N GLU A 245 3.27 4.66 19.91
CA GLU A 245 3.62 6.08 20.01
C GLU A 245 3.39 6.67 21.41
N LEU A 246 2.51 6.07 22.22
CA LEU A 246 2.26 6.49 23.61
C LEU A 246 3.34 6.02 24.59
N ASP A 247 4.07 4.94 24.24
CA ASP A 247 5.09 4.32 25.09
C ASP A 247 6.50 4.90 24.85
N GLU A 248 6.68 5.75 23.80
CA GLU A 248 7.92 6.49 23.50
C GLU A 248 7.89 7.92 24.06
#